data_f1d7d7569ac8460b1c6d44dfa77ce3b6
#
_entry.id   f1d7d7569ac8460b1c6d44dfa77ce3b6
#
_cell.length_a   1.000
_cell.length_b   1.000
_cell.length_c   1.000
_cell.angle_alpha   90.00
_cell.angle_beta   90.00
_cell.angle_gamma   90.00
#
_symmetry.space_group_name_H-M   'P 1'
#
loop_
_entity.id
_entity.type
_entity.pdbx_description
1 polymer ?
#
loop_
_entity_poly.entity_id
_entity_poly.type
_entity_poly.pdbx_seq_one_letter_code
_entity_poly.pdbx_strand_id
1 'polypeptide(L)'
;MNMNSVNETTYPVLSAITGRWSPYRFLDQPVGNHELCCCLEAARWASSSYNDQPWFWVVAKKEEQQRFEVMVRCLLEPNRRWAATAGVLLLSVMRTSLKHNHQPNPVALHDLGQASAHLALQASELGLQVHQMGGINRSFTRHTLAIPEGFEPCTISAIGYPDLGDPQTQEDREYASRQAASRRRKDLVSCVFGGSWGETAEAVTKTV
;
A
#
# COMPACT_ATOMS: atom_id res chain seq x y z
N MET A 1 12.02 20.84 6.41
CA MET A 1 10.85 21.29 5.61
C MET A 1 9.59 20.83 6.31
N ASN A 2 8.65 21.74 6.57
CA ASN A 2 7.41 21.40 7.26
C ASN A 2 6.51 20.59 6.31
N MET A 3 6.48 19.25 6.44
CA MET A 3 5.59 18.37 5.67
C MET A 3 4.10 18.50 6.07
N ASN A 4 3.77 19.54 6.81
CA ASN A 4 2.40 19.96 7.11
C ASN A 4 1.79 20.87 6.03
N SER A 5 2.17 20.72 4.75
CA SER A 5 1.24 21.13 3.71
C SER A 5 0.06 20.18 3.82
N VAL A 6 -0.94 20.56 4.59
CA VAL A 6 -2.25 19.92 4.59
C VAL A 6 -2.63 19.77 3.13
N ASN A 7 -2.76 18.52 2.65
CA ASN A 7 -3.22 18.33 1.28
C ASN A 7 -4.61 18.95 1.23
N GLU A 8 -4.73 20.03 0.48
CA GLU A 8 -6.01 20.72 0.32
C GLU A 8 -7.00 19.76 -0.29
N THR A 9 -8.12 19.59 0.39
CA THR A 9 -9.24 18.78 -0.08
C THR A 9 -10.44 19.70 -0.27
N THR A 10 -11.19 19.50 -1.33
CA THR A 10 -12.42 20.28 -1.60
C THR A 10 -13.46 20.07 -0.52
N TYR A 11 -13.51 18.89 0.07
CA TYR A 11 -14.43 18.52 1.13
C TYR A 11 -13.67 17.94 2.32
N PRO A 12 -14.17 18.04 3.56
CA PRO A 12 -13.54 17.46 4.74
C PRO A 12 -13.40 15.93 4.61
N VAL A 13 -12.19 15.41 4.89
CA VAL A 13 -11.91 13.97 4.97
C VAL A 13 -11.09 13.68 6.23
N LEU A 14 -11.05 12.41 6.65
CA LEU A 14 -10.25 11.98 7.80
C LEU A 14 -8.77 12.32 7.60
N SER A 15 -8.11 12.80 8.65
CA SER A 15 -6.68 13.18 8.63
C SER A 15 -5.77 12.02 8.23
N ALA A 16 -6.09 10.79 8.63
CA ALA A 16 -5.34 9.60 8.22
C ALA A 16 -5.33 9.41 6.69
N ILE A 17 -6.41 9.80 5.97
CA ILE A 17 -6.49 9.70 4.51
C ILE A 17 -5.54 10.73 3.86
N THR A 18 -5.55 11.97 4.33
CA THR A 18 -4.70 13.03 3.78
C THR A 18 -3.25 12.92 4.28
N GLY A 19 -3.05 12.42 5.50
CA GLY A 19 -1.74 12.20 6.11
C GLY A 19 -0.94 11.05 5.49
N ARG A 20 -1.65 10.01 5.02
CA ARG A 20 -1.01 8.84 4.39
C ARG A 20 -0.34 9.21 3.04
N TRP A 21 0.89 8.77 2.85
CA TRP A 21 1.65 8.94 1.59
C TRP A 21 2.60 7.74 1.36
N SER A 22 3.33 7.72 0.24
CA SER A 22 4.19 6.60 -0.18
C SER A 22 5.65 7.08 -0.25
N PRO A 23 6.44 6.92 0.84
CA PRO A 23 7.84 7.33 0.88
C PRO A 23 8.71 6.41 0.00
N TYR A 24 9.85 6.95 -0.43
CA TYR A 24 10.96 6.22 -1.05
C TYR A 24 12.14 6.05 -0.08
N ARG A 25 12.13 6.73 1.06
CA ARG A 25 13.19 6.70 2.06
C ARG A 25 12.59 6.35 3.42
N PHE A 26 13.22 5.44 4.12
CA PHE A 26 12.82 5.02 5.45
C PHE A 26 14.01 5.14 6.41
N LEU A 27 13.72 5.49 7.65
CA LEU A 27 14.70 5.46 8.74
C LEU A 27 15.16 4.02 9.01
N ASP A 28 16.41 3.86 9.40
CA ASP A 28 16.93 2.58 9.89
C ASP A 28 16.41 2.30 11.31
N GLN A 29 15.10 2.16 11.40
CA GLN A 29 14.36 1.95 12.64
C GLN A 29 13.47 0.73 12.49
N PRO A 30 13.53 -0.25 13.40
CA PRO A 30 12.69 -1.44 13.33
C PRO A 30 11.22 -1.06 13.55
N VAL A 31 10.34 -1.77 12.86
CA VAL A 31 8.89 -1.72 13.08
C VAL A 31 8.55 -2.76 14.14
N GLY A 32 7.98 -2.33 15.26
CA GLY A 32 7.60 -3.21 16.35
C GLY A 32 6.52 -4.23 15.94
N ASN A 33 6.48 -5.36 16.64
CA ASN A 33 5.44 -6.37 16.39
C ASN A 33 4.05 -5.84 16.70
N HIS A 34 3.93 -4.99 17.70
CA HIS A 34 2.64 -4.39 18.07
C HIS A 34 2.10 -3.50 16.94
N GLU A 35 2.92 -2.58 16.41
CA GLU A 35 2.53 -1.69 15.32
C GLU A 35 2.17 -2.47 14.05
N LEU A 36 2.95 -3.50 13.72
CA LEU A 36 2.66 -4.37 12.59
C LEU A 36 1.34 -5.13 12.78
N CYS A 37 1.09 -5.66 13.97
CA CYS A 37 -0.16 -6.34 14.30
C CYS A 37 -1.36 -5.39 14.24
N CYS A 38 -1.24 -4.14 14.70
CA CYS A 38 -2.29 -3.13 14.56
C CYS A 38 -2.62 -2.86 13.09
N CYS A 39 -1.61 -2.76 12.23
CA CYS A 39 -1.81 -2.58 10.79
C CYS A 39 -2.52 -3.79 10.14
N LEU A 40 -2.11 -5.00 10.49
CA LEU A 40 -2.73 -6.24 9.99
C LEU A 40 -4.15 -6.43 10.53
N GLU A 41 -4.40 -6.03 11.78
CA GLU A 41 -5.75 -6.03 12.36
C GLU A 41 -6.68 -5.08 11.62
N ALA A 42 -6.23 -3.86 11.31
CA ALA A 42 -7.00 -2.92 10.49
C ALA A 42 -7.31 -3.50 9.10
N ALA A 43 -6.34 -4.17 8.46
CA ALA A 43 -6.57 -4.88 7.19
C ALA A 43 -7.65 -5.96 7.31
N ARG A 44 -7.64 -6.73 8.40
CA ARG A 44 -8.61 -7.80 8.68
C ARG A 44 -10.05 -7.31 8.81
N TRP A 45 -10.25 -6.04 9.21
CA TRP A 45 -11.57 -5.42 9.34
C TRP A 45 -12.13 -4.85 8.03
N ALA A 46 -11.44 -5.02 6.91
CA ALA A 46 -11.99 -4.64 5.61
C ALA A 46 -13.22 -5.47 5.27
N SER A 47 -14.15 -4.88 4.54
CA SER A 47 -15.27 -5.61 3.97
C SER A 47 -14.80 -6.51 2.81
N SER A 48 -15.54 -7.59 2.58
CA SER A 48 -15.32 -8.47 1.43
C SER A 48 -16.61 -9.13 0.99
N SER A 49 -16.68 -9.49 -0.28
CA SER A 49 -17.82 -10.21 -0.84
C SER A 49 -18.07 -11.49 -0.07
N TYR A 50 -19.30 -11.70 0.39
CA TYR A 50 -19.70 -12.84 1.24
C TYR A 50 -18.86 -13.01 2.53
N ASN A 51 -18.19 -11.96 3.00
CA ASN A 51 -17.21 -12.05 4.07
C ASN A 51 -16.12 -13.12 3.80
N ASP A 52 -15.75 -13.28 2.54
CA ASP A 52 -14.84 -14.32 2.06
C ASP A 52 -13.40 -14.11 2.52
N GLN A 53 -13.01 -12.86 2.82
CA GLN A 53 -11.70 -12.45 3.34
C GLN A 53 -10.56 -13.10 2.52
N PRO A 54 -10.47 -12.79 1.21
CA PRO A 54 -9.58 -13.50 0.28
C PRO A 54 -8.11 -13.11 0.39
N TRP A 55 -7.72 -12.32 1.35
CA TRP A 55 -6.37 -11.79 1.56
C TRP A 55 -5.52 -12.65 2.48
N PHE A 56 -4.23 -12.72 2.13
CA PHE A 56 -3.18 -13.38 2.91
C PHE A 56 -1.92 -12.52 2.87
N TRP A 57 -1.06 -12.66 3.86
CA TRP A 57 0.12 -11.82 4.00
C TRP A 57 1.35 -12.67 4.29
N VAL A 58 2.46 -12.38 3.58
CA VAL A 58 3.78 -12.90 3.93
C VAL A 58 4.64 -11.74 4.41
N VAL A 59 5.09 -11.82 5.64
CA VAL A 59 5.88 -10.79 6.33
C VAL A 59 7.36 -11.12 6.20
N ALA A 60 8.17 -10.09 5.92
CA ALA A 60 9.62 -10.14 6.05
C ALA A 60 10.09 -8.87 6.78
N LYS A 61 10.59 -9.03 8.00
CA LYS A 61 11.14 -7.94 8.81
C LYS A 61 12.63 -7.76 8.49
N LYS A 62 13.12 -6.52 8.53
CA LYS A 62 14.51 -6.20 8.20
C LYS A 62 15.50 -6.95 9.12
N GLU A 63 15.14 -7.20 10.38
CA GLU A 63 15.94 -7.94 11.33
C GLU A 63 16.07 -9.44 10.95
N GLU A 64 15.14 -9.97 10.17
CA GLU A 64 15.20 -11.32 9.60
C GLU A 64 15.90 -11.31 8.23
N GLN A 65 17.19 -10.97 8.22
CA GLN A 65 17.96 -10.61 7.03
C GLN A 65 17.72 -11.53 5.83
N GLN A 66 17.81 -12.84 6.01
CA GLN A 66 17.65 -13.81 4.92
C GLN A 66 16.25 -13.75 4.27
N ARG A 67 15.20 -13.67 5.08
CA ARG A 67 13.81 -13.56 4.59
C ARG A 67 13.57 -12.22 3.92
N PHE A 68 14.12 -11.16 4.49
CA PHE A 68 14.01 -9.82 3.94
C PHE A 68 14.67 -9.71 2.57
N GLU A 69 15.89 -10.21 2.41
CA GLU A 69 16.61 -10.25 1.12
C GLU A 69 15.86 -11.07 0.06
N VAL A 70 15.24 -12.19 0.46
CA VAL A 70 14.36 -12.97 -0.44
C VAL A 70 13.20 -12.12 -0.92
N MET A 71 12.55 -11.39 -0.02
CA MET A 71 11.42 -10.50 -0.36
C MET A 71 11.85 -9.34 -1.28
N VAL A 72 13.02 -8.75 -1.03
CA VAL A 72 13.61 -7.72 -1.93
C VAL A 72 13.81 -8.27 -3.34
N ARG A 73 14.30 -9.51 -3.49
CA ARG A 73 14.50 -10.14 -4.81
C ARG A 73 13.18 -10.40 -5.55
N CYS A 74 12.06 -10.51 -4.85
CA CYS A 74 10.74 -10.62 -5.46
C CYS A 74 10.30 -9.33 -6.19
N LEU A 75 10.86 -8.18 -5.82
CA LEU A 75 10.60 -6.90 -6.49
C LEU A 75 11.29 -6.82 -7.86
N LEU A 76 10.72 -6.04 -8.78
CA LEU A 76 11.43 -5.60 -9.97
C LEU A 76 12.53 -4.59 -9.61
N GLU A 77 13.58 -4.55 -10.43
CA GLU A 77 14.82 -3.81 -10.16
C GLU A 77 14.60 -2.35 -9.70
N PRO A 78 13.74 -1.52 -10.32
CA PRO A 78 13.58 -0.12 -9.91
C PRO A 78 13.09 0.07 -8.47
N ASN A 79 12.48 -0.96 -7.87
CA ASN A 79 11.97 -0.88 -6.50
C ASN A 79 12.95 -1.45 -5.46
N ARG A 80 13.88 -2.32 -5.86
CA ARG A 80 14.74 -3.06 -4.91
C ARG A 80 15.56 -2.16 -4.01
N ARG A 81 16.19 -1.14 -4.57
CA ARG A 81 17.15 -0.28 -3.86
C ARG A 81 16.49 0.46 -2.72
N TRP A 82 15.46 1.24 -3.03
CA TRP A 82 14.82 2.05 -2.02
C TRP A 82 13.95 1.20 -1.05
N ALA A 83 13.28 0.15 -1.53
CA ALA A 83 12.48 -0.72 -0.68
C ALA A 83 13.31 -1.50 0.34
N ALA A 84 14.59 -1.77 0.06
CA ALA A 84 15.52 -2.40 0.99
C ALA A 84 15.81 -1.55 2.24
N THR A 85 15.47 -0.25 2.24
CA THR A 85 15.59 0.61 3.41
C THR A 85 14.44 0.46 4.40
N ALA A 86 13.30 -0.09 4.00
CA ALA A 86 12.11 -0.24 4.84
C ALA A 86 12.34 -1.19 6.02
N GLY A 87 11.61 -0.98 7.11
CA GLY A 87 11.65 -1.87 8.29
C GLY A 87 10.94 -3.22 8.06
N VAL A 88 9.91 -3.23 7.20
CA VAL A 88 9.14 -4.44 6.85
C VAL A 88 8.81 -4.43 5.37
N LEU A 89 8.92 -5.58 4.73
CA LEU A 89 8.31 -5.87 3.44
C LEU A 89 7.15 -6.86 3.64
N LEU A 90 5.99 -6.51 3.13
CA LEU A 90 4.76 -7.26 3.28
C LEU A 90 4.20 -7.62 1.90
N LEU A 91 4.28 -8.90 1.53
CA LEU A 91 3.64 -9.39 0.31
C LEU A 91 2.16 -9.63 0.58
N SER A 92 1.32 -9.06 -0.24
CA SER A 92 -0.11 -9.37 -0.31
C SER A 92 -0.37 -10.47 -1.33
N VAL A 93 -1.18 -11.45 -0.92
CA VAL A 93 -1.59 -12.59 -1.74
C VAL A 93 -3.10 -12.70 -1.68
N MET A 94 -3.77 -12.93 -2.79
CA MET A 94 -5.21 -13.18 -2.82
C MET A 94 -5.53 -14.62 -3.17
N ARG A 95 -6.60 -15.17 -2.59
CA ARG A 95 -7.24 -16.37 -3.10
C ARG A 95 -8.13 -16.02 -4.29
N THR A 96 -8.03 -16.80 -5.35
CA THR A 96 -8.72 -16.54 -6.63
C THR A 96 -10.13 -17.14 -6.71
N SER A 97 -10.53 -17.96 -5.72
CA SER A 97 -11.84 -18.61 -5.65
C SER A 97 -12.56 -18.28 -4.34
N LEU A 98 -13.88 -18.28 -4.37
CA LEU A 98 -14.74 -18.14 -3.19
C LEU A 98 -14.61 -19.37 -2.28
N LYS A 99 -14.56 -19.15 -0.97
CA LYS A 99 -14.40 -20.22 0.03
C LYS A 99 -15.62 -21.16 0.07
N HIS A 100 -16.83 -20.62 -0.08
CA HIS A 100 -18.07 -21.36 0.15
C HIS A 100 -18.49 -22.28 -1.00
N ASN A 101 -18.02 -22.02 -2.25
CA ASN A 101 -18.45 -22.79 -3.42
C ASN A 101 -17.32 -23.10 -4.41
N HIS A 102 -16.10 -22.65 -4.13
CA HIS A 102 -14.89 -22.82 -4.95
C HIS A 102 -14.96 -22.21 -6.38
N GLN A 103 -16.01 -21.41 -6.66
CA GLN A 103 -16.10 -20.69 -7.92
C GLN A 103 -15.09 -19.51 -7.97
N PRO A 104 -14.69 -19.06 -9.17
CA PRO A 104 -13.83 -17.88 -9.30
C PRO A 104 -14.39 -16.69 -8.51
N ASN A 105 -13.53 -15.99 -7.79
CA ASN A 105 -13.87 -14.75 -7.08
C ASN A 105 -13.41 -13.53 -7.90
N PRO A 106 -14.28 -12.93 -8.73
CA PRO A 106 -13.90 -11.82 -9.60
C PRO A 106 -13.60 -10.52 -8.83
N VAL A 107 -13.99 -10.45 -7.57
CA VAL A 107 -13.78 -9.26 -6.72
C VAL A 107 -12.67 -9.43 -5.67
N ALA A 108 -11.95 -10.55 -5.67
CA ALA A 108 -10.89 -10.82 -4.69
C ALA A 108 -9.82 -9.71 -4.64
N LEU A 109 -9.44 -9.16 -5.81
CA LEU A 109 -8.46 -8.06 -5.88
C LEU A 109 -9.04 -6.75 -5.33
N HIS A 110 -10.34 -6.48 -5.54
CA HIS A 110 -11.03 -5.33 -4.96
C HIS A 110 -11.03 -5.42 -3.43
N ASP A 111 -11.39 -6.58 -2.88
CA ASP A 111 -11.43 -6.83 -1.44
C ASP A 111 -10.03 -6.70 -0.82
N LEU A 112 -9.00 -7.28 -1.45
CA LEU A 112 -7.60 -7.12 -1.04
C LEU A 112 -7.16 -5.66 -1.06
N GLY A 113 -7.62 -4.88 -2.06
CA GLY A 113 -7.33 -3.44 -2.16
C GLY A 113 -7.90 -2.66 -0.97
N GLN A 114 -9.11 -2.99 -0.52
CA GLN A 114 -9.70 -2.40 0.69
C GLN A 114 -8.89 -2.74 1.94
N ALA A 115 -8.52 -4.01 2.13
CA ALA A 115 -7.69 -4.46 3.24
C ALA A 115 -6.33 -3.74 3.26
N SER A 116 -5.69 -3.59 2.09
CA SER A 116 -4.42 -2.86 1.94
C SER A 116 -4.56 -1.36 2.23
N ALA A 117 -5.72 -0.76 1.91
CA ALA A 117 -6.00 0.64 2.25
C ALA A 117 -6.17 0.84 3.75
N HIS A 118 -6.93 -0.03 4.45
CA HIS A 118 -7.08 0.02 5.90
C HIS A 118 -5.73 -0.11 6.62
N LEU A 119 -4.89 -1.07 6.19
CA LEU A 119 -3.52 -1.25 6.68
C LEU A 119 -2.71 0.05 6.57
N ALA A 120 -2.75 0.70 5.40
CA ALA A 120 -1.98 1.91 5.15
C ALA A 120 -2.47 3.12 5.96
N LEU A 121 -3.78 3.22 6.21
CA LEU A 121 -4.37 4.25 7.08
C LEU A 121 -3.94 4.04 8.53
N GLN A 122 -4.02 2.81 9.04
CA GLN A 122 -3.58 2.48 10.38
C GLN A 122 -2.08 2.72 10.59
N ALA A 123 -1.26 2.37 9.59
CA ALA A 123 0.18 2.66 9.62
C ALA A 123 0.44 4.17 9.75
N SER A 124 -0.28 4.98 8.97
CA SER A 124 -0.16 6.45 9.03
C SER A 124 -0.51 7.01 10.41
N GLU A 125 -1.54 6.48 11.06
CA GLU A 125 -1.94 6.87 12.42
C GLU A 125 -0.86 6.55 13.47
N LEU A 126 -0.09 5.47 13.23
CA LEU A 126 1.02 5.05 14.10
C LEU A 126 2.36 5.75 13.76
N GLY A 127 2.36 6.75 12.88
CA GLY A 127 3.58 7.44 12.42
C GLY A 127 4.41 6.66 11.42
N LEU A 128 3.95 5.48 11.01
CA LEU A 128 4.51 4.70 9.91
C LEU A 128 3.97 5.19 8.57
N GLN A 129 4.62 4.80 7.48
CA GLN A 129 4.07 4.98 6.14
C GLN A 129 4.22 3.70 5.33
N VAL A 130 3.38 3.57 4.30
CA VAL A 130 3.31 2.39 3.44
C VAL A 130 3.43 2.78 1.98
N HIS A 131 4.41 2.19 1.29
CA HIS A 131 4.53 2.30 -0.16
C HIS A 131 4.23 0.95 -0.81
N GLN A 132 3.09 0.86 -1.50
CA GLN A 132 2.65 -0.37 -2.17
C GLN A 132 3.21 -0.43 -3.59
N MET A 133 3.82 -1.56 -3.95
CA MET A 133 4.48 -1.80 -5.24
C MET A 133 3.80 -2.94 -5.99
N GLY A 134 3.26 -2.64 -7.19
CA GLY A 134 2.79 -3.67 -8.13
C GLY A 134 3.92 -4.27 -8.98
N GLY A 135 5.11 -3.64 -8.96
CA GLY A 135 6.30 -4.09 -9.69
C GLY A 135 6.99 -5.27 -9.01
N ILE A 136 6.40 -6.46 -9.12
CA ILE A 136 6.93 -7.73 -8.58
C ILE A 136 7.13 -8.75 -9.70
N ASN A 137 8.11 -9.64 -9.55
CA ASN A 137 8.26 -10.82 -10.40
C ASN A 137 7.36 -11.94 -9.86
N ARG A 138 6.12 -12.02 -10.35
CA ARG A 138 5.11 -12.97 -9.83
C ARG A 138 5.54 -14.42 -9.90
N SER A 139 6.13 -14.86 -11.00
CA SER A 139 6.60 -16.23 -11.19
C SER A 139 7.69 -16.59 -10.18
N PHE A 140 8.71 -15.74 -10.07
CA PHE A 140 9.78 -15.90 -9.07
C PHE A 140 9.23 -15.89 -7.64
N THR A 141 8.33 -14.94 -7.33
CA THR A 141 7.71 -14.80 -5.99
C THR A 141 6.93 -16.06 -5.63
N ARG A 142 6.09 -16.58 -6.56
CA ARG A 142 5.33 -17.81 -6.35
C ARG A 142 6.23 -18.99 -6.03
N HIS A 143 7.26 -19.20 -6.85
CA HIS A 143 8.18 -20.32 -6.68
C HIS A 143 8.96 -20.21 -5.37
N THR A 144 9.56 -19.04 -5.12
CA THR A 144 10.48 -18.82 -3.99
C THR A 144 9.77 -18.85 -2.63
N LEU A 145 8.52 -18.35 -2.57
CA LEU A 145 7.72 -18.31 -1.34
C LEU A 145 6.69 -19.46 -1.27
N ALA A 146 6.79 -20.45 -2.16
CA ALA A 146 5.94 -21.64 -2.21
C ALA A 146 4.44 -21.30 -2.20
N ILE A 147 4.02 -20.26 -2.93
CA ILE A 147 2.60 -19.84 -3.02
C ILE A 147 1.84 -20.87 -3.87
N PRO A 148 0.85 -21.56 -3.31
CA PRO A 148 0.15 -22.65 -4.01
C PRO A 148 -0.73 -22.15 -5.16
N GLU A 149 -1.20 -23.08 -6.00
CA GLU A 149 -2.26 -22.81 -6.96
C GLU A 149 -3.53 -22.31 -6.26
N GLY A 150 -4.31 -21.50 -6.96
CA GLY A 150 -5.50 -20.85 -6.39
C GLY A 150 -5.21 -19.59 -5.56
N PHE A 151 -3.92 -19.22 -5.42
CA PHE A 151 -3.50 -17.99 -4.76
C PHE A 151 -2.61 -17.16 -5.69
N GLU A 152 -2.78 -15.84 -5.70
CA GLU A 152 -2.01 -14.91 -6.54
C GLU A 152 -1.23 -13.89 -5.71
N PRO A 153 0.12 -13.80 -5.88
CA PRO A 153 0.90 -12.69 -5.32
C PRO A 153 0.55 -11.38 -6.06
N CYS A 154 0.16 -10.34 -5.32
CA CYS A 154 -0.39 -9.11 -5.89
C CYS A 154 0.56 -7.93 -5.81
N THR A 155 0.93 -7.52 -4.60
CA THR A 155 1.81 -6.37 -4.35
C THR A 155 2.76 -6.65 -3.19
N ILE A 156 3.90 -5.97 -3.16
CA ILE A 156 4.74 -5.89 -1.96
C ILE A 156 4.65 -4.46 -1.43
N SER A 157 4.37 -4.34 -0.13
CA SER A 157 4.33 -3.07 0.60
C SER A 157 5.61 -2.89 1.40
N ALA A 158 6.31 -1.77 1.19
CA ALA A 158 7.38 -1.31 2.06
C ALA A 158 6.76 -0.50 3.21
N ILE A 159 7.04 -0.87 4.45
CA ILE A 159 6.48 -0.29 5.67
C ILE A 159 7.62 0.15 6.58
N GLY A 160 7.53 1.36 7.12
CA GLY A 160 8.53 1.89 8.04
C GLY A 160 8.27 3.34 8.43
N TYR A 161 9.13 3.89 9.26
CA TYR A 161 9.16 5.30 9.59
C TYR A 161 9.79 6.08 8.43
N PRO A 162 9.12 7.11 7.87
CA PRO A 162 9.65 7.84 6.73
C PRO A 162 10.87 8.65 7.14
N ASP A 163 11.93 8.61 6.31
CA ASP A 163 13.09 9.47 6.47
C ASP A 163 12.86 10.83 5.76
N LEU A 164 12.77 11.88 6.57
CA LEU A 164 12.59 13.27 6.16
C LEU A 164 13.88 14.10 6.31
N GLY A 165 14.97 13.46 6.70
CA GLY A 165 16.28 14.09 6.85
C GLY A 165 16.90 14.49 5.51
N ASP A 166 17.99 15.27 5.58
CA ASP A 166 18.73 15.71 4.40
C ASP A 166 19.30 14.51 3.63
N PRO A 167 19.14 14.46 2.30
CA PRO A 167 19.65 13.37 1.50
C PRO A 167 21.17 13.39 1.44
N GLN A 168 21.80 12.22 1.67
CA GLN A 168 23.25 12.12 1.77
C GLN A 168 23.92 11.77 0.44
N THR A 169 23.22 11.04 -0.44
CA THR A 169 23.73 10.60 -1.75
C THR A 169 22.97 11.25 -2.90
N GLN A 170 23.46 11.10 -4.13
CA GLN A 170 22.74 11.54 -5.32
C GLN A 170 21.42 10.78 -5.48
N GLU A 171 21.42 9.47 -5.21
CA GLU A 171 20.22 8.63 -5.26
C GLU A 171 19.20 9.04 -4.20
N ASP A 172 19.66 9.37 -2.97
CA ASP A 172 18.77 9.89 -1.92
C ASP A 172 18.14 11.22 -2.32
N ARG A 173 18.86 12.09 -3.04
CA ARG A 173 18.31 13.35 -3.56
C ARG A 173 17.18 13.11 -4.57
N GLU A 174 17.35 12.13 -5.45
CA GLU A 174 16.30 11.74 -6.40
C GLU A 174 15.06 11.22 -5.68
N TYR A 175 15.22 10.33 -4.70
CA TYR A 175 14.12 9.82 -3.89
C TYR A 175 13.46 10.92 -3.04
N ALA A 176 14.25 11.79 -2.42
CA ALA A 176 13.74 12.95 -1.68
C ALA A 176 12.91 13.89 -2.57
N SER A 177 13.37 14.14 -3.80
CA SER A 177 12.64 14.94 -4.79
C SER A 177 11.30 14.29 -5.17
N ARG A 178 11.28 12.96 -5.40
CA ARG A 178 10.05 12.22 -5.72
C ARG A 178 9.04 12.27 -4.57
N GLN A 179 9.49 12.09 -3.33
CA GLN A 179 8.60 12.11 -2.17
C GLN A 179 8.15 13.51 -1.77
N ALA A 180 8.89 14.57 -2.12
CA ALA A 180 8.47 15.96 -1.93
C ALA A 180 7.47 16.45 -2.98
N ALA A 181 7.24 15.70 -4.05
CA ALA A 181 6.31 16.08 -5.11
C ALA A 181 4.87 16.19 -4.59
N SER A 182 4.15 17.21 -5.06
CA SER A 182 2.75 17.44 -4.70
C SER A 182 1.87 16.24 -5.05
N ARG A 183 1.08 15.77 -4.10
CA ARG A 183 0.13 14.67 -4.25
C ARG A 183 -1.17 15.18 -4.88
N ARG A 184 -1.16 15.35 -6.19
CA ARG A 184 -2.36 15.79 -6.92
C ARG A 184 -3.43 14.70 -6.98
N ARG A 185 -4.70 15.12 -7.00
CA ARG A 185 -5.86 14.26 -7.25
C ARG A 185 -6.66 14.86 -8.41
N LYS A 186 -7.39 14.01 -9.11
CA LYS A 186 -8.34 14.44 -10.12
C LYS A 186 -9.49 15.18 -9.43
N ASP A 187 -10.04 16.19 -10.09
CA ASP A 187 -11.24 16.86 -9.64
C ASP A 187 -12.43 15.88 -9.69
N LEU A 188 -13.35 15.99 -8.72
CA LEU A 188 -14.52 15.11 -8.64
C LEU A 188 -15.34 15.16 -9.93
N VAL A 189 -15.47 16.32 -10.56
CA VAL A 189 -16.21 16.51 -11.82
C VAL A 189 -15.66 15.64 -12.97
N SER A 190 -14.40 15.23 -12.90
CA SER A 190 -13.75 14.39 -13.94
C SER A 190 -13.91 12.89 -13.73
N CYS A 191 -14.45 12.46 -12.60
CA CYS A 191 -14.51 11.03 -12.24
C CYS A 191 -15.82 10.62 -11.53
N VAL A 192 -16.77 11.55 -11.35
CA VAL A 192 -18.06 11.24 -10.74
C VAL A 192 -19.16 11.59 -11.74
N PHE A 193 -19.87 10.57 -12.21
CA PHE A 193 -20.90 10.68 -13.22
C PHE A 193 -22.28 10.36 -12.65
N GLY A 194 -23.31 11.02 -13.18
CA GLY A 194 -24.71 10.85 -12.80
C GLY A 194 -25.54 10.33 -13.97
N GLY A 195 -26.19 9.17 -13.78
CA GLY A 195 -27.04 8.57 -14.81
C GLY A 195 -26.29 7.81 -15.88
N SER A 196 -25.43 8.49 -16.65
CA SER A 196 -24.66 7.90 -17.74
C SER A 196 -23.17 8.13 -17.59
N TRP A 197 -22.34 7.26 -18.19
CA TRP A 197 -20.89 7.46 -18.25
C TRP A 197 -20.57 8.72 -19.08
N GLY A 198 -19.76 9.62 -18.47
CA GLY A 198 -19.35 10.88 -19.10
C GLY A 198 -20.25 12.09 -18.76
N GLU A 199 -21.42 11.90 -18.21
CA GLU A 199 -22.28 12.97 -17.72
C GLU A 199 -21.92 13.29 -16.26
N THR A 200 -21.33 14.47 -16.00
CA THR A 200 -20.93 14.85 -14.63
C THR A 200 -22.14 14.90 -13.69
N ALA A 201 -22.03 14.26 -12.53
CA ALA A 201 -23.09 14.28 -11.53
C ALA A 201 -23.31 15.70 -10.97
N GLU A 202 -24.57 16.12 -10.85
CA GLU A 202 -24.92 17.45 -10.32
C GLU A 202 -24.35 17.70 -8.92
N ALA A 203 -24.27 16.64 -8.09
CA ALA A 203 -23.75 16.71 -6.73
C ALA A 203 -22.30 17.23 -6.62
N VAL A 204 -21.50 17.12 -7.68
CA VAL A 204 -20.09 17.56 -7.69
C VAL A 204 -19.86 18.81 -8.51
N THR A 205 -20.91 19.39 -9.15
CA THR A 205 -20.80 20.62 -9.93
C THR A 205 -21.03 21.88 -9.09
N LYS A 206 -21.70 21.76 -7.95
CA LYS A 206 -21.92 22.86 -7.01
C LYS A 206 -20.75 22.93 -6.05
N THR A 207 -19.86 23.88 -6.23
CA THR A 207 -18.87 24.28 -5.20
C THR A 207 -19.66 24.86 -4.03
N VAL A 208 -19.50 24.30 -2.83
CA VAL A 208 -20.06 24.84 -1.59
C VAL A 208 -19.30 26.09 -1.20
#